data_d726d58fe5701dff20f83c119e51a6a6
#
_entry.id   d726d58fe5701dff20f83c119e51a6a6
#
_cell.length_a   1.000
_cell.length_b   1.000
_cell.length_c   1.000
_cell.angle_alpha   90.00
_cell.angle_beta   90.00
_cell.angle_gamma   90.00
#
_symmetry.space_group_name_H-M   'P 1'
#
loop_
_entity.id
_entity.type
_entity.pdbx_description
1 polymer ?
#
loop_
_entity_poly.entity_id
_entity_poly.type
_entity_poly.pdbx_seq_one_letter_code
_entity_poly.pdbx_strand_id
1 'polypeptide(L)'
;MLHLRKRVLSHLLSAAPSPSTSPLLSLHRLLSAAAAAISPNPSFAVEGYLVDACGLTRAQALKASAKLSHLKSPANPDAVLAFLAGLGLSGADVAALVARDPRFLCAGVEITLAPVVAGLTGLGLSNAETARLVSLAPDKFRQRSVVSKLEYYLPLLGSIDNLLRPLKHGSGFLASDLDRDVKPNVKLLAECGLGACDIAKLFIQIPTIITASPERVLEMVASAERIGVPRGSGMFRQALHAVAYLSEEEIAAKVEQLKKILRWSDAEVRIAVPKFPAVLRRSKDMLQLKSEFLFSKVGLEPVRIAHRPVMLSLSLEGRLRPRYHVMRFLKENGLTNHDRDYYSMVVVSEKVFVEKFICPHKQAAPHLAEDYAAACTGQVPATFRFT
;
A
#
# COMPACT_ATOMS: atom_id res chain seq x y z
N MET A 1 -42.17 17.45 11.27
CA MET A 1 -42.62 16.06 11.27
C MET A 1 -42.85 15.51 12.70
N LEU A 2 -43.73 16.14 13.46
CA LEU A 2 -44.00 15.78 14.85
C LEU A 2 -45.51 15.55 15.15
N HIS A 3 -46.31 15.44 14.10
CA HIS A 3 -47.79 15.29 14.23
C HIS A 3 -48.36 13.91 13.83
N LEU A 4 -47.53 12.97 13.39
CA LEU A 4 -48.01 11.62 12.96
C LEU A 4 -47.89 10.52 14.03
N ARG A 5 -47.25 10.81 15.16
CA ARG A 5 -47.07 9.79 16.24
C ARG A 5 -48.13 9.79 17.34
N LYS A 6 -49.10 10.69 17.32
CA LYS A 6 -50.14 10.76 18.34
C LYS A 6 -51.49 10.12 17.97
N ARG A 7 -51.67 9.60 16.75
CA ARG A 7 -52.93 9.00 16.29
C ARG A 7 -53.04 7.49 16.30
N VAL A 8 -51.91 6.77 16.58
CA VAL A 8 -51.91 5.30 16.58
C VAL A 8 -52.10 4.70 18.00
N LEU A 9 -51.91 5.50 19.05
CA LEU A 9 -52.01 5.01 20.44
C LEU A 9 -53.40 5.12 21.08
N SER A 10 -54.36 5.76 20.40
CA SER A 10 -55.72 5.97 20.94
C SER A 10 -56.74 4.90 20.51
N HIS A 11 -56.38 3.96 19.64
CA HIS A 11 -57.30 2.92 19.14
C HIS A 11 -57.14 1.55 19.78
N LEU A 12 -56.24 1.37 20.75
CA LEU A 12 -55.97 0.08 21.38
C LEU A 12 -56.47 -0.04 22.85
N LEU A 13 -57.22 0.98 23.34
CA LEU A 13 -57.65 1.00 24.75
C LEU A 13 -59.16 1.08 24.98
N SER A 14 -59.98 0.68 24.03
CA SER A 14 -61.46 0.62 24.26
C SER A 14 -62.12 -0.61 23.66
N ALA A 15 -62.12 -1.69 24.40
CA ALA A 15 -63.16 -2.71 24.37
C ALA A 15 -63.09 -3.51 25.67
N ALA A 16 -64.05 -3.29 26.58
CA ALA A 16 -64.28 -4.03 27.81
C ALA A 16 -65.17 -5.26 27.57
N PRO A 17 -65.33 -6.13 28.57
CA PRO A 17 -65.43 -7.58 28.38
C PRO A 17 -66.86 -8.13 28.51
N SER A 18 -67.06 -9.36 28.08
CA SER A 18 -68.15 -10.21 28.55
C SER A 18 -67.82 -11.74 28.48
N PRO A 19 -68.42 -12.58 29.24
CA PRO A 19 -67.74 -13.65 30.00
C PRO A 19 -68.04 -15.11 29.56
N SER A 20 -67.28 -16.01 30.23
CA SER A 20 -67.50 -17.42 30.37
C SER A 20 -67.23 -18.37 29.21
N THR A 21 -66.14 -19.09 29.36
CA THR A 21 -66.12 -20.58 29.33
C THR A 21 -64.78 -21.15 29.77
N SER A 22 -64.79 -22.27 30.44
CA SER A 22 -63.79 -22.95 31.23
C SER A 22 -62.32 -23.01 30.75
N PRO A 23 -61.36 -22.92 31.71
CA PRO A 23 -59.94 -22.81 31.40
C PRO A 23 -59.21 -24.09 31.00
N LEU A 24 -59.83 -25.25 31.01
CA LEU A 24 -59.12 -26.52 30.86
C LEU A 24 -59.03 -27.09 29.42
N LEU A 25 -59.79 -26.56 28.49
CA LEU A 25 -59.71 -26.99 27.08
C LEU A 25 -58.78 -26.16 26.22
N SER A 26 -58.34 -25.02 26.74
CA SER A 26 -57.42 -24.10 25.98
C SER A 26 -55.96 -24.54 26.08
N LEU A 27 -55.51 -25.14 27.16
CA LEU A 27 -54.15 -25.62 27.36
C LEU A 27 -53.76 -26.80 26.45
N HIS A 28 -54.75 -27.70 26.17
CA HIS A 28 -54.48 -28.84 25.28
C HIS A 28 -54.34 -28.46 23.81
N ARG A 29 -55.00 -27.38 23.39
CA ARG A 29 -54.82 -26.85 22.01
C ARG A 29 -53.52 -26.07 21.83
N LEU A 30 -53.01 -25.37 22.86
CA LEU A 30 -51.73 -24.67 22.81
C LEU A 30 -50.55 -25.65 22.89
N LEU A 31 -50.65 -26.73 23.62
CA LEU A 31 -49.63 -27.80 23.63
C LEU A 31 -49.64 -28.65 22.36
N SER A 32 -50.77 -28.80 21.70
CA SER A 32 -50.88 -29.50 20.42
C SER A 32 -50.39 -28.65 19.23
N ALA A 33 -50.49 -27.32 19.32
CA ALA A 33 -49.97 -26.40 18.32
C ALA A 33 -48.44 -26.19 18.45
N ALA A 34 -47.91 -26.36 19.66
CA ALA A 34 -46.46 -26.29 19.89
C ALA A 34 -45.69 -27.54 19.44
N ALA A 35 -46.40 -28.69 19.28
CA ALA A 35 -45.80 -29.94 18.82
C ALA A 35 -45.78 -30.12 17.29
N ALA A 36 -46.41 -29.20 16.54
CA ALA A 36 -46.53 -29.30 15.07
C ALA A 36 -45.62 -28.36 14.28
N ALA A 37 -44.67 -27.69 14.93
CA ALA A 37 -43.74 -26.77 14.28
C ALA A 37 -42.26 -27.18 14.45
N ILE A 38 -41.99 -28.48 14.54
CA ILE A 38 -40.64 -28.99 14.31
C ILE A 38 -40.60 -29.54 12.89
N SER A 39 -40.45 -28.68 11.92
CA SER A 39 -40.03 -29.06 10.57
C SER A 39 -38.58 -29.55 10.67
N PRO A 40 -38.29 -30.82 10.34
CA PRO A 40 -36.93 -31.32 10.37
C PRO A 40 -36.22 -30.96 9.05
N ASN A 41 -35.91 -29.72 8.90
CA ASN A 41 -34.82 -29.29 7.99
C ASN A 41 -33.95 -28.37 8.82
N PRO A 42 -32.88 -28.88 9.45
CA PRO A 42 -31.92 -27.98 10.07
C PRO A 42 -31.39 -27.08 8.96
N SER A 43 -31.82 -25.82 8.95
CA SER A 43 -31.23 -24.85 8.07
C SER A 43 -29.71 -24.91 8.29
N PHE A 44 -28.94 -25.08 7.23
CA PHE A 44 -27.48 -25.16 7.29
C PHE A 44 -26.94 -24.00 8.15
N ALA A 45 -26.34 -24.34 9.31
CA ALA A 45 -25.84 -23.38 10.27
C ALA A 45 -24.52 -22.79 9.77
N VAL A 46 -24.61 -21.83 8.88
CA VAL A 46 -23.46 -21.21 8.18
C VAL A 46 -22.42 -20.66 9.16
N GLU A 47 -22.86 -20.04 10.26
CA GLU A 47 -21.92 -19.47 11.26
C GLU A 47 -21.08 -20.57 11.94
N GLY A 48 -21.71 -21.64 12.42
CA GLY A 48 -21.00 -22.78 12.99
C GLY A 48 -20.03 -23.41 12.01
N TYR A 49 -20.49 -23.64 10.78
CA TYR A 49 -19.63 -24.17 9.71
C TYR A 49 -18.38 -23.30 9.47
N LEU A 50 -18.52 -21.98 9.44
CA LEU A 50 -17.39 -21.06 9.24
C LEU A 50 -16.37 -21.09 10.39
N VAL A 51 -16.84 -21.35 11.62
CA VAL A 51 -15.94 -21.54 12.76
C VAL A 51 -15.24 -22.89 12.67
N ASP A 52 -16.01 -23.97 12.50
CA ASP A 52 -15.52 -25.35 12.65
C ASP A 52 -14.69 -25.81 11.42
N ALA A 53 -15.18 -25.54 10.21
CA ALA A 53 -14.55 -25.98 8.97
C ALA A 53 -13.56 -24.97 8.38
N CYS A 54 -13.81 -23.65 8.51
CA CYS A 54 -12.97 -22.63 7.93
C CYS A 54 -11.99 -21.99 8.94
N GLY A 55 -12.08 -22.30 10.23
CA GLY A 55 -11.20 -21.77 11.27
C GLY A 55 -11.39 -20.28 11.57
N LEU A 56 -12.56 -19.71 11.31
CA LEU A 56 -12.85 -18.30 11.59
C LEU A 56 -13.13 -18.09 13.08
N THR A 57 -12.77 -16.93 13.60
CA THR A 57 -13.29 -16.50 14.91
C THR A 57 -14.80 -16.27 14.84
N ARG A 58 -15.52 -16.38 15.95
CA ARG A 58 -16.98 -16.14 16.00
C ARG A 58 -17.36 -14.76 15.43
N ALA A 59 -16.58 -13.72 15.73
CA ALA A 59 -16.82 -12.37 15.21
C ALA A 59 -16.66 -12.31 13.67
N GLN A 60 -15.68 -13.00 13.12
CA GLN A 60 -15.48 -13.11 11.66
C GLN A 60 -16.59 -13.95 11.03
N ALA A 61 -16.96 -15.09 11.64
CA ALA A 61 -18.01 -15.97 11.16
C ALA A 61 -19.37 -15.27 11.11
N LEU A 62 -19.74 -14.52 12.15
CA LEU A 62 -20.96 -13.70 12.18
C LEU A 62 -21.00 -12.67 11.03
N LYS A 63 -19.88 -11.99 10.78
CA LYS A 63 -19.78 -11.01 9.69
C LYS A 63 -19.80 -11.66 8.31
N ALA A 64 -19.21 -12.84 8.18
CA ALA A 64 -19.15 -13.60 6.93
C ALA A 64 -20.47 -14.28 6.60
N SER A 65 -21.18 -14.85 7.61
CA SER A 65 -22.44 -15.56 7.44
C SER A 65 -23.53 -14.69 6.82
N ALA A 66 -23.56 -13.39 7.12
CA ALA A 66 -24.47 -12.44 6.50
C ALA A 66 -24.35 -12.39 4.96
N LYS A 67 -23.15 -12.66 4.41
CA LYS A 67 -22.91 -12.72 2.97
C LYS A 67 -23.19 -14.09 2.34
N LEU A 68 -23.43 -15.11 3.17
CA LEU A 68 -23.61 -16.51 2.81
C LEU A 68 -24.97 -17.07 3.24
N SER A 69 -25.91 -16.22 3.65
CA SER A 69 -27.25 -16.61 4.13
C SER A 69 -28.07 -17.44 3.12
N HIS A 70 -27.70 -17.38 1.84
CA HIS A 70 -28.32 -18.17 0.77
C HIS A 70 -27.80 -19.63 0.69
N LEU A 71 -26.72 -19.97 1.40
CA LEU A 71 -26.19 -21.34 1.41
C LEU A 71 -27.13 -22.28 2.20
N LYS A 72 -27.49 -23.38 1.57
CA LYS A 72 -28.39 -24.40 2.15
C LYS A 72 -27.68 -25.73 2.48
N SER A 73 -26.42 -25.88 2.07
CA SER A 73 -25.65 -27.11 2.20
C SER A 73 -24.13 -26.78 2.26
N PRO A 74 -23.34 -27.58 2.98
CA PRO A 74 -21.88 -27.48 3.01
C PRO A 74 -21.18 -28.03 1.74
N ALA A 75 -21.88 -28.76 0.88
CA ALA A 75 -21.29 -29.54 -0.21
C ALA A 75 -20.36 -28.71 -1.13
N ASN A 76 -20.81 -27.51 -1.57
CA ASN A 76 -19.97 -26.66 -2.39
C ASN A 76 -18.85 -25.98 -1.60
N PRO A 77 -19.09 -25.41 -0.40
CA PRO A 77 -18.00 -24.97 0.48
C PRO A 77 -16.93 -26.04 0.75
N ASP A 78 -17.32 -27.28 1.06
CA ASP A 78 -16.39 -28.41 1.30
C ASP A 78 -15.53 -28.70 0.06
N ALA A 79 -16.14 -28.72 -1.12
CA ALA A 79 -15.42 -28.88 -2.39
C ALA A 79 -14.41 -27.75 -2.61
N VAL A 80 -14.77 -26.50 -2.28
CA VAL A 80 -13.87 -25.34 -2.37
C VAL A 80 -12.73 -25.46 -1.37
N LEU A 81 -12.99 -25.88 -0.12
CA LEU A 81 -11.96 -26.07 0.90
C LEU A 81 -10.97 -27.17 0.49
N ALA A 82 -11.48 -28.30 -0.01
CA ALA A 82 -10.65 -29.40 -0.54
C ALA A 82 -9.79 -28.92 -1.72
N PHE A 83 -10.34 -28.12 -2.63
CA PHE A 83 -9.63 -27.53 -3.74
C PHE A 83 -8.49 -26.59 -3.27
N LEU A 84 -8.75 -25.73 -2.31
CA LEU A 84 -7.74 -24.81 -1.74
C LEU A 84 -6.62 -25.59 -1.03
N ALA A 85 -6.97 -26.64 -0.28
CA ALA A 85 -5.98 -27.52 0.33
C ALA A 85 -5.12 -28.25 -0.72
N GLY A 86 -5.73 -28.73 -1.81
CA GLY A 86 -5.02 -29.32 -2.96
C GLY A 86 -4.09 -28.32 -3.67
N LEU A 87 -4.40 -27.03 -3.64
CA LEU A 87 -3.53 -25.96 -4.15
C LEU A 87 -2.36 -25.64 -3.18
N GLY A 88 -2.40 -26.16 -1.94
CA GLY A 88 -1.35 -25.98 -0.94
C GLY A 88 -1.58 -24.84 0.05
N LEU A 89 -2.81 -24.30 0.16
CA LEU A 89 -3.13 -23.32 1.20
C LEU A 89 -3.23 -24.00 2.57
N SER A 90 -2.60 -23.40 3.57
CA SER A 90 -2.76 -23.82 4.96
C SER A 90 -4.16 -23.45 5.52
N GLY A 91 -4.57 -24.09 6.60
CA GLY A 91 -5.83 -23.72 7.26
C GLY A 91 -5.88 -22.23 7.67
N ALA A 92 -4.75 -21.66 8.08
CA ALA A 92 -4.66 -20.24 8.41
C ALA A 92 -4.85 -19.34 7.16
N ASP A 93 -4.29 -19.75 6.00
CA ASP A 93 -4.47 -19.02 4.74
C ASP A 93 -5.93 -19.09 4.29
N VAL A 94 -6.55 -20.25 4.42
CA VAL A 94 -7.98 -20.46 4.11
C VAL A 94 -8.85 -19.59 4.99
N ALA A 95 -8.60 -19.56 6.31
CA ALA A 95 -9.33 -18.71 7.23
C ALA A 95 -9.20 -17.22 6.85
N ALA A 96 -7.98 -16.75 6.55
CA ALA A 96 -7.73 -15.38 6.12
C ALA A 96 -8.44 -15.06 4.79
N LEU A 97 -8.42 -15.98 3.83
CA LEU A 97 -9.09 -15.86 2.54
C LEU A 97 -10.61 -15.74 2.71
N VAL A 98 -11.22 -16.67 3.46
CA VAL A 98 -12.67 -16.68 3.69
C VAL A 98 -13.12 -15.48 4.50
N ALA A 99 -12.34 -15.02 5.47
CA ALA A 99 -12.62 -13.78 6.20
C ALA A 99 -12.63 -12.54 5.28
N ARG A 100 -11.75 -12.51 4.27
CA ARG A 100 -11.64 -11.42 3.29
C ARG A 100 -12.76 -11.48 2.25
N ASP A 101 -12.98 -12.63 1.65
CA ASP A 101 -14.05 -12.86 0.67
C ASP A 101 -14.84 -14.15 0.97
N PRO A 102 -15.87 -14.09 1.85
CA PRO A 102 -16.70 -15.25 2.17
C PRO A 102 -17.37 -15.88 0.93
N ARG A 103 -17.69 -15.06 -0.07
CA ARG A 103 -18.31 -15.53 -1.31
C ARG A 103 -17.42 -16.45 -2.14
N PHE A 104 -16.14 -16.56 -1.80
CA PHE A 104 -15.24 -17.53 -2.44
C PHE A 104 -15.74 -18.97 -2.23
N LEU A 105 -16.35 -19.28 -1.08
CA LEU A 105 -16.98 -20.57 -0.80
C LEU A 105 -18.19 -20.91 -1.71
N CYS A 106 -18.71 -19.92 -2.43
CA CYS A 106 -19.79 -20.11 -3.40
C CYS A 106 -19.29 -20.34 -4.83
N ALA A 107 -17.98 -20.26 -5.06
CA ALA A 107 -17.41 -20.47 -6.40
C ALA A 107 -17.54 -21.92 -6.82
N GLY A 108 -17.89 -22.17 -8.08
CA GLY A 108 -17.89 -23.51 -8.65
C GLY A 108 -16.47 -23.97 -8.92
N VAL A 109 -16.04 -25.08 -8.30
CA VAL A 109 -14.70 -25.62 -8.49
C VAL A 109 -14.46 -25.95 -9.95
N GLU A 110 -15.27 -26.83 -10.54
CA GLU A 110 -15.12 -27.31 -11.92
C GLU A 110 -15.36 -26.21 -12.99
N ILE A 111 -16.29 -25.29 -12.68
CA ILE A 111 -16.71 -24.30 -13.67
C ILE A 111 -15.81 -23.07 -13.65
N THR A 112 -15.22 -22.73 -12.51
CA THR A 112 -14.51 -21.46 -12.32
C THR A 112 -13.09 -21.66 -11.80
N LEU A 113 -12.91 -22.31 -10.63
CA LEU A 113 -11.61 -22.32 -9.97
C LEU A 113 -10.58 -23.20 -10.67
N ALA A 114 -10.95 -24.42 -11.06
CA ALA A 114 -10.05 -25.32 -11.78
C ALA A 114 -9.63 -24.78 -13.14
N PRO A 115 -10.53 -24.20 -13.99
CA PRO A 115 -10.13 -23.54 -15.22
C PRO A 115 -9.22 -22.33 -15.02
N VAL A 116 -9.43 -21.56 -13.96
CA VAL A 116 -8.52 -20.43 -13.64
C VAL A 116 -7.15 -20.94 -13.28
N VAL A 117 -7.04 -21.95 -12.39
CA VAL A 117 -5.74 -22.54 -12.01
C VAL A 117 -5.06 -23.17 -13.24
N ALA A 118 -5.79 -23.92 -14.08
CA ALA A 118 -5.25 -24.49 -15.31
C ALA A 118 -4.70 -23.39 -16.26
N GLY A 119 -5.43 -22.27 -16.41
CA GLY A 119 -4.96 -21.12 -17.19
C GLY A 119 -3.68 -20.52 -16.61
N LEU A 120 -3.58 -20.38 -15.30
CA LEU A 120 -2.38 -19.85 -14.65
C LEU A 120 -1.19 -20.81 -14.76
N THR A 121 -1.40 -22.10 -14.63
CA THR A 121 -0.38 -23.13 -14.90
C THR A 121 0.09 -23.04 -16.35
N GLY A 122 -0.81 -22.80 -17.31
CA GLY A 122 -0.48 -22.54 -18.71
C GLY A 122 0.39 -21.28 -18.90
N LEU A 123 0.29 -20.30 -18.03
CA LEU A 123 1.17 -19.12 -18.00
C LEU A 123 2.51 -19.39 -17.28
N GLY A 124 2.76 -20.63 -16.83
CA GLY A 124 4.01 -21.03 -16.17
C GLY A 124 4.02 -20.82 -14.65
N LEU A 125 2.90 -20.52 -14.01
CA LEU A 125 2.83 -20.37 -12.55
C LEU A 125 2.76 -21.73 -11.86
N SER A 126 3.53 -21.89 -10.81
CA SER A 126 3.45 -23.02 -9.88
C SER A 126 2.20 -22.94 -8.98
N ASN A 127 1.81 -24.08 -8.39
CA ASN A 127 0.73 -24.10 -7.40
C ASN A 127 0.98 -23.15 -6.23
N ALA A 128 2.21 -23.07 -5.74
CA ALA A 128 2.58 -22.16 -4.65
C ALA A 128 2.40 -20.68 -5.02
N GLU A 129 2.78 -20.29 -6.23
CA GLU A 129 2.58 -18.92 -6.72
C GLU A 129 1.10 -18.63 -6.93
N THR A 130 0.34 -19.57 -7.47
CA THR A 130 -1.11 -19.47 -7.61
C THR A 130 -1.79 -19.34 -6.25
N ALA A 131 -1.39 -20.14 -5.26
CA ALA A 131 -1.91 -20.04 -3.88
C ALA A 131 -1.68 -18.64 -3.28
N ARG A 132 -0.46 -18.06 -3.47
CA ARG A 132 -0.14 -16.69 -3.04
C ARG A 132 -1.03 -15.64 -3.71
N LEU A 133 -1.30 -15.79 -5.02
CA LEU A 133 -2.17 -14.90 -5.77
C LEU A 133 -3.61 -14.99 -5.25
N VAL A 134 -4.15 -16.20 -5.09
CA VAL A 134 -5.51 -16.44 -4.58
C VAL A 134 -5.68 -15.83 -3.19
N SER A 135 -4.70 -15.99 -2.30
CA SER A 135 -4.73 -15.41 -0.95
C SER A 135 -4.75 -13.89 -0.96
N LEU A 136 -4.09 -13.24 -1.93
CA LEU A 136 -4.03 -11.78 -2.02
C LEU A 136 -5.25 -11.15 -2.71
N ALA A 137 -5.87 -11.85 -3.66
CA ALA A 137 -6.96 -11.30 -4.47
C ALA A 137 -8.09 -12.32 -4.72
N PRO A 138 -8.69 -12.94 -3.68
CA PRO A 138 -9.65 -14.02 -3.85
C PRO A 138 -10.86 -13.62 -4.70
N ASP A 139 -11.34 -12.39 -4.58
CA ASP A 139 -12.46 -11.87 -5.37
C ASP A 139 -12.21 -11.89 -6.88
N LYS A 140 -10.97 -11.76 -7.32
CA LYS A 140 -10.59 -11.78 -8.75
C LYS A 140 -10.51 -13.22 -9.27
N PHE A 141 -10.10 -14.17 -8.45
CA PHE A 141 -10.01 -15.59 -8.82
C PHE A 141 -11.36 -16.30 -8.96
N ARG A 142 -12.45 -15.67 -8.56
CA ARG A 142 -13.80 -16.09 -8.90
C ARG A 142 -14.23 -15.70 -10.32
N GLN A 143 -13.35 -15.09 -11.11
CA GLN A 143 -13.61 -14.59 -12.47
C GLN A 143 -12.55 -15.15 -13.44
N ARG A 144 -12.97 -15.79 -14.50
CA ARG A 144 -12.07 -16.34 -15.53
C ARG A 144 -11.21 -15.25 -16.20
N SER A 145 -11.70 -14.02 -16.26
CA SER A 145 -10.98 -12.88 -16.83
C SER A 145 -9.65 -12.56 -16.13
N VAL A 146 -9.40 -13.10 -14.92
CA VAL A 146 -8.11 -12.91 -14.23
C VAL A 146 -6.96 -13.51 -15.04
N VAL A 147 -7.17 -14.62 -15.76
CA VAL A 147 -6.13 -15.28 -16.56
C VAL A 147 -5.62 -14.35 -17.67
N SER A 148 -6.52 -13.78 -18.48
CA SER A 148 -6.12 -12.85 -19.56
C SER A 148 -5.47 -11.58 -19.03
N LYS A 149 -5.85 -11.12 -17.84
CA LYS A 149 -5.19 -10.00 -17.19
C LYS A 149 -3.77 -10.34 -16.74
N LEU A 150 -3.57 -11.50 -16.14
CA LEU A 150 -2.24 -11.95 -15.72
C LEU A 150 -1.34 -12.26 -16.92
N GLU A 151 -1.88 -12.80 -18.01
CA GLU A 151 -1.19 -12.96 -19.29
C GLU A 151 -0.59 -11.63 -19.79
N TYR A 152 -1.29 -10.52 -19.60
CA TYR A 152 -0.78 -9.19 -19.94
C TYR A 152 0.22 -8.64 -18.92
N TYR A 153 -0.10 -8.75 -17.61
CA TYR A 153 0.72 -8.13 -16.58
C TYR A 153 2.03 -8.86 -16.29
N LEU A 154 2.09 -10.19 -16.43
CA LEU A 154 3.30 -10.95 -16.13
C LEU A 154 4.50 -10.56 -17.03
N PRO A 155 4.36 -10.49 -18.36
CA PRO A 155 5.43 -9.99 -19.23
C PRO A 155 5.80 -8.55 -18.94
N LEU A 156 4.82 -7.67 -18.65
CA LEU A 156 5.05 -6.26 -18.35
C LEU A 156 5.88 -6.08 -17.07
N LEU A 157 5.64 -6.90 -16.05
CA LEU A 157 6.31 -6.83 -14.75
C LEU A 157 7.57 -7.68 -14.66
N GLY A 158 7.74 -8.64 -15.57
CA GLY A 158 8.90 -9.52 -15.69
C GLY A 158 8.99 -10.63 -14.64
N SER A 159 8.19 -10.59 -13.58
CA SER A 159 8.14 -11.66 -12.56
C SER A 159 6.86 -11.64 -11.75
N ILE A 160 6.51 -12.81 -11.20
CA ILE A 160 5.38 -12.94 -10.26
C ILE A 160 5.61 -12.13 -8.98
N ASP A 161 6.80 -12.05 -8.46
CA ASP A 161 7.10 -11.28 -7.25
C ASP A 161 6.86 -9.78 -7.46
N ASN A 162 7.13 -9.27 -8.65
CA ASN A 162 6.79 -7.89 -9.01
C ASN A 162 5.28 -7.67 -9.10
N LEU A 163 4.50 -8.66 -9.53
CA LEU A 163 3.04 -8.61 -9.53
C LEU A 163 2.46 -8.66 -8.11
N LEU A 164 3.06 -9.46 -7.22
CA LEU A 164 2.60 -9.59 -5.84
C LEU A 164 2.79 -8.30 -5.02
N ARG A 165 3.75 -7.44 -5.38
CA ARG A 165 4.00 -6.17 -4.67
C ARG A 165 2.79 -5.23 -4.71
N PRO A 166 2.26 -4.84 -5.88
CA PRO A 166 1.05 -4.01 -5.93
C PRO A 166 -0.18 -4.72 -5.35
N LEU A 167 -0.30 -6.05 -5.49
CA LEU A 167 -1.41 -6.82 -4.92
C LEU A 167 -1.49 -6.76 -3.40
N LYS A 168 -0.37 -6.60 -2.69
CA LYS A 168 -0.36 -6.40 -1.23
C LYS A 168 -1.07 -5.11 -0.81
N HIS A 169 -1.12 -4.11 -1.69
CA HIS A 169 -1.78 -2.83 -1.44
C HIS A 169 -3.21 -2.80 -1.98
N GLY A 170 -3.59 -3.73 -2.84
CA GLY A 170 -4.93 -3.89 -3.37
C GLY A 170 -4.96 -4.58 -4.73
N SER A 171 -6.07 -5.27 -5.00
CA SER A 171 -6.30 -6.00 -6.25
C SER A 171 -7.04 -5.18 -7.32
N GLY A 172 -7.25 -3.88 -7.09
CA GLY A 172 -8.06 -3.01 -7.95
C GLY A 172 -7.61 -2.99 -9.41
N PHE A 173 -6.30 -3.03 -9.66
CA PHE A 173 -5.77 -3.04 -11.02
C PHE A 173 -6.16 -4.28 -11.82
N LEU A 174 -6.43 -5.41 -11.18
CA LEU A 174 -6.97 -6.60 -11.83
C LEU A 174 -8.45 -6.45 -12.24
N ALA A 175 -9.14 -5.39 -11.77
CA ALA A 175 -10.49 -5.07 -12.21
C ALA A 175 -10.52 -4.16 -13.45
N SER A 176 -9.43 -3.43 -13.70
CA SER A 176 -9.36 -2.43 -14.79
C SER A 176 -9.51 -3.06 -16.17
N ASP A 177 -10.04 -2.30 -17.11
CA ASP A 177 -10.18 -2.69 -18.50
C ASP A 177 -8.82 -2.58 -19.21
N LEU A 178 -8.33 -3.71 -19.76
CA LEU A 178 -7.03 -3.75 -20.43
C LEU A 178 -7.01 -2.91 -21.71
N ASP A 179 -8.07 -2.97 -22.50
CA ASP A 179 -8.09 -2.36 -23.83
C ASP A 179 -8.46 -0.87 -23.76
N ARG A 180 -9.35 -0.51 -22.84
CA ARG A 180 -9.79 0.88 -22.68
C ARG A 180 -8.78 1.72 -21.89
N ASP A 181 -8.21 1.18 -20.81
CA ASP A 181 -7.42 1.98 -19.88
C ASP A 181 -5.93 1.57 -19.89
N VAL A 182 -5.62 0.28 -19.69
CA VAL A 182 -4.26 -0.16 -19.37
C VAL A 182 -3.32 -0.09 -20.58
N LYS A 183 -3.70 -0.69 -21.70
CA LYS A 183 -2.88 -0.71 -22.92
C LYS A 183 -2.63 0.68 -23.48
N PRO A 184 -3.65 1.57 -23.58
CA PRO A 184 -3.43 2.96 -24.00
C PRO A 184 -2.45 3.71 -23.07
N ASN A 185 -2.58 3.54 -21.76
CA ASN A 185 -1.70 4.20 -20.81
C ASN A 185 -0.26 3.68 -20.90
N VAL A 186 -0.05 2.37 -21.02
CA VAL A 186 1.28 1.80 -21.24
C VAL A 186 1.91 2.33 -22.52
N LYS A 187 1.13 2.43 -23.62
CA LYS A 187 1.58 3.02 -24.89
C LYS A 187 1.94 4.49 -24.73
N LEU A 188 1.10 5.29 -24.09
CA LEU A 188 1.36 6.71 -23.82
C LEU A 188 2.65 6.91 -23.02
N LEU A 189 2.86 6.10 -21.97
CA LEU A 189 4.08 6.19 -21.15
C LEU A 189 5.33 5.81 -21.96
N ALA A 190 5.23 4.83 -22.85
CA ALA A 190 6.30 4.48 -23.78
C ALA A 190 6.60 5.62 -24.78
N GLU A 191 5.57 6.26 -25.33
CA GLU A 191 5.69 7.44 -26.21
C GLU A 191 6.31 8.65 -25.47
N CYS A 192 6.14 8.72 -24.15
CA CYS A 192 6.85 9.69 -23.30
C CYS A 192 8.32 9.33 -23.03
N GLY A 193 8.85 8.27 -23.65
CA GLY A 193 10.26 7.86 -23.54
C GLY A 193 10.56 6.94 -22.36
N LEU A 194 9.56 6.36 -21.70
CA LEU A 194 9.77 5.39 -20.63
C LEU A 194 9.99 3.99 -21.21
N GLY A 195 11.10 3.35 -20.86
CA GLY A 195 11.33 1.95 -21.19
C GLY A 195 10.45 1.01 -20.36
N ALA A 196 10.30 -0.25 -20.81
CA ALA A 196 9.47 -1.27 -20.14
C ALA A 196 9.81 -1.43 -18.64
N CYS A 197 11.10 -1.43 -18.30
CA CYS A 197 11.56 -1.49 -16.91
C CYS A 197 11.07 -0.29 -16.06
N ASP A 198 11.02 0.91 -16.60
CA ASP A 198 10.56 2.10 -15.88
C ASP A 198 9.05 2.12 -15.73
N ILE A 199 8.31 1.67 -16.75
CA ILE A 199 6.86 1.47 -16.68
C ILE A 199 6.52 0.42 -15.61
N ALA A 200 7.22 -0.71 -15.59
CA ALA A 200 7.05 -1.75 -14.56
C ALA A 200 7.31 -1.21 -13.15
N LYS A 201 8.42 -0.48 -12.95
CA LYS A 201 8.74 0.16 -11.64
C LYS A 201 7.68 1.18 -11.24
N LEU A 202 7.19 1.96 -12.19
CA LEU A 202 6.16 2.95 -11.95
C LEU A 202 4.84 2.28 -11.57
N PHE A 203 4.44 1.24 -12.28
CA PHE A 203 3.26 0.45 -11.95
C PHE A 203 3.35 -0.20 -10.56
N ILE A 204 4.49 -0.79 -10.19
CA ILE A 204 4.68 -1.37 -8.84
C ILE A 204 4.51 -0.31 -7.75
N GLN A 205 4.95 0.91 -7.99
CA GLN A 205 4.87 2.02 -7.03
C GLN A 205 3.52 2.73 -7.04
N ILE A 206 2.89 2.83 -8.20
CA ILE A 206 1.65 3.55 -8.45
C ILE A 206 0.78 2.74 -9.44
N PRO A 207 0.09 1.69 -8.98
CA PRO A 207 -0.74 0.88 -9.88
C PRO A 207 -1.77 1.71 -10.66
N THR A 208 -2.26 2.79 -10.07
CA THR A 208 -3.25 3.69 -10.68
C THR A 208 -2.75 4.40 -11.93
N ILE A 209 -1.43 4.52 -12.14
CA ILE A 209 -0.91 5.25 -13.31
C ILE A 209 -1.23 4.58 -14.65
N ILE A 210 -1.37 3.25 -14.66
CA ILE A 210 -1.76 2.53 -15.87
C ILE A 210 -3.24 2.14 -15.86
N THR A 211 -3.95 2.31 -14.76
CA THR A 211 -5.36 1.92 -14.61
C THR A 211 -6.32 3.10 -14.49
N ALA A 212 -5.80 4.31 -14.42
CA ALA A 212 -6.59 5.54 -14.53
C ALA A 212 -7.08 5.75 -15.95
N SER A 213 -8.03 6.68 -16.15
CA SER A 213 -8.41 7.06 -17.51
C SER A 213 -7.21 7.68 -18.25
N PRO A 214 -7.11 7.51 -19.58
CA PRO A 214 -6.01 8.08 -20.37
C PRO A 214 -5.88 9.61 -20.20
N GLU A 215 -6.99 10.31 -20.05
CA GLU A 215 -7.02 11.76 -19.82
C GLU A 215 -6.30 12.10 -18.51
N ARG A 216 -6.54 11.33 -17.44
CA ARG A 216 -5.87 11.53 -16.16
C ARG A 216 -4.36 11.28 -16.24
N VAL A 217 -3.94 10.29 -17.03
CA VAL A 217 -2.51 10.02 -17.25
C VAL A 217 -1.86 11.16 -18.05
N LEU A 218 -2.56 11.72 -19.04
CA LEU A 218 -2.12 12.91 -19.78
C LEU A 218 -1.94 14.12 -18.86
N GLU A 219 -2.86 14.34 -17.92
CA GLU A 219 -2.73 15.39 -16.91
C GLU A 219 -1.49 15.19 -16.03
N MET A 220 -1.20 13.94 -15.62
CA MET A 220 0.02 13.63 -14.86
C MET A 220 1.29 13.91 -15.69
N VAL A 221 1.27 13.57 -16.98
CA VAL A 221 2.36 13.87 -17.93
C VAL A 221 2.57 15.39 -18.03
N ALA A 222 1.50 16.14 -18.26
CA ALA A 222 1.56 17.61 -18.32
C ALA A 222 2.07 18.23 -17.02
N SER A 223 1.67 17.68 -15.87
CA SER A 223 2.15 18.15 -14.57
C SER A 223 3.62 17.86 -14.35
N ALA A 224 4.14 16.71 -14.84
CA ALA A 224 5.57 16.41 -14.80
C ALA A 224 6.39 17.38 -15.68
N GLU A 225 5.87 17.76 -16.83
CA GLU A 225 6.49 18.74 -17.71
C GLU A 225 6.48 20.15 -17.08
N ARG A 226 5.37 20.54 -16.45
CA ARG A 226 5.24 21.85 -15.76
C ARG A 226 6.20 22.03 -14.58
N ILE A 227 6.53 20.96 -13.87
CA ILE A 227 7.57 21.04 -12.82
C ILE A 227 9.00 21.03 -13.39
N GLY A 228 9.16 21.13 -14.71
CA GLY A 228 10.43 21.29 -15.40
C GLY A 228 11.11 19.99 -15.81
N VAL A 229 10.41 18.84 -15.83
CA VAL A 229 11.00 17.56 -16.23
C VAL A 229 10.43 17.13 -17.59
N PRO A 230 11.18 17.28 -18.71
CA PRO A 230 10.70 16.95 -20.03
C PRO A 230 10.59 15.44 -20.24
N ARG A 231 9.72 15.04 -21.16
CA ARG A 231 9.60 13.64 -21.63
C ARG A 231 10.96 13.13 -22.09
N GLY A 232 11.20 11.84 -21.93
CA GLY A 232 12.46 11.19 -22.30
C GLY A 232 13.65 11.50 -21.37
N SER A 233 13.51 12.38 -20.39
CA SER A 233 14.58 12.61 -19.43
C SER A 233 14.69 11.46 -18.42
N GLY A 234 15.91 11.18 -17.93
CA GLY A 234 16.13 10.15 -16.90
C GLY A 234 15.38 10.39 -15.59
N MET A 235 14.89 11.62 -15.36
CA MET A 235 14.08 11.97 -14.18
C MET A 235 12.57 11.88 -14.42
N PHE A 236 12.12 11.65 -15.66
CA PHE A 236 10.70 11.71 -16.01
C PHE A 236 9.86 10.70 -15.22
N ARG A 237 10.33 9.47 -15.06
CA ARG A 237 9.68 8.47 -14.20
C ARG A 237 9.50 8.96 -12.76
N GLN A 238 10.52 9.62 -12.22
CA GLN A 238 10.46 10.15 -10.85
C GLN A 238 9.52 11.36 -10.76
N ALA A 239 9.46 12.17 -11.80
CA ALA A 239 8.52 13.28 -11.89
C ALA A 239 7.06 12.78 -11.91
N LEU A 240 6.74 11.81 -12.76
CA LEU A 240 5.42 11.17 -12.75
C LEU A 240 5.07 10.60 -11.38
N HIS A 241 6.02 9.90 -10.73
CA HIS A 241 5.80 9.40 -9.37
C HIS A 241 5.57 10.52 -8.35
N ALA A 242 6.18 11.68 -8.53
CA ALA A 242 6.00 12.80 -7.61
C ALA A 242 4.63 13.48 -7.75
N VAL A 243 4.09 13.56 -8.97
CA VAL A 243 2.83 14.29 -9.25
C VAL A 243 1.59 13.41 -9.32
N ALA A 244 1.72 12.08 -9.35
CA ALA A 244 0.65 11.13 -9.64
C ALA A 244 -0.64 11.27 -8.80
N TYR A 245 -0.49 11.73 -7.55
CA TYR A 245 -1.60 11.89 -6.60
C TYR A 245 -1.88 13.36 -6.25
N LEU A 246 -1.26 14.30 -6.96
CA LEU A 246 -1.39 15.72 -6.66
C LEU A 246 -2.25 16.41 -7.72
N SER A 247 -3.12 17.30 -7.29
CA SER A 247 -3.76 18.26 -8.18
C SER A 247 -2.78 19.40 -8.53
N GLU A 248 -3.14 20.24 -9.48
CA GLU A 248 -2.33 21.39 -9.85
C GLU A 248 -2.16 22.38 -8.68
N GLU A 249 -3.25 22.61 -7.94
CA GLU A 249 -3.27 23.46 -6.75
C GLU A 249 -2.39 22.88 -5.64
N GLU A 250 -2.43 21.56 -5.45
CA GLU A 250 -1.57 20.88 -4.48
C GLU A 250 -0.10 20.96 -4.86
N ILE A 251 0.25 20.85 -6.15
CA ILE A 251 1.62 21.03 -6.63
C ILE A 251 2.07 22.46 -6.34
N ALA A 252 1.24 23.48 -6.67
CA ALA A 252 1.54 24.87 -6.39
C ALA A 252 1.73 25.13 -4.89
N ALA A 253 0.85 24.63 -4.05
CA ALA A 253 0.98 24.73 -2.60
C ALA A 253 2.26 24.07 -2.07
N LYS A 254 2.65 22.91 -2.62
CA LYS A 254 3.91 22.24 -2.29
C LYS A 254 5.13 23.07 -2.70
N VAL A 255 5.09 23.70 -3.85
CA VAL A 255 6.17 24.59 -4.30
C VAL A 255 6.31 25.78 -3.37
N GLU A 256 5.22 26.45 -2.99
CA GLU A 256 5.24 27.56 -2.03
C GLU A 256 5.75 27.10 -0.65
N GLN A 257 5.40 25.91 -0.22
CA GLN A 257 5.94 25.30 1.01
C GLN A 257 7.46 25.11 0.91
N LEU A 258 7.98 24.61 -0.21
CA LEU A 258 9.43 24.45 -0.44
C LEU A 258 10.15 25.80 -0.39
N LYS A 259 9.61 26.82 -1.07
CA LYS A 259 10.17 28.20 -1.06
C LYS A 259 10.29 28.72 0.37
N LYS A 260 9.24 28.56 1.17
CA LYS A 260 9.20 29.03 2.57
C LYS A 260 10.22 28.29 3.46
N ILE A 261 10.25 26.95 3.39
CA ILE A 261 11.08 26.14 4.29
C ILE A 261 12.56 26.18 3.91
N LEU A 262 12.84 26.08 2.61
CA LEU A 262 14.21 26.00 2.09
C LEU A 262 14.78 27.36 1.68
N ARG A 263 14.00 28.42 1.91
CA ARG A 263 14.34 29.82 1.55
C ARG A 263 14.71 29.93 0.07
N TRP A 264 14.02 29.19 -0.79
CA TRP A 264 14.25 29.17 -2.21
C TRP A 264 13.44 30.24 -2.93
N SER A 265 14.06 30.90 -3.90
CA SER A 265 13.36 31.70 -4.91
C SER A 265 12.78 30.79 -5.99
N ASP A 266 12.04 31.37 -6.94
CA ASP A 266 11.55 30.65 -8.11
C ASP A 266 12.70 30.07 -8.97
N ALA A 267 13.85 30.74 -8.99
CA ALA A 267 15.02 30.25 -9.69
C ALA A 267 15.57 28.97 -9.06
N GLU A 268 15.72 28.93 -7.74
CA GLU A 268 16.17 27.72 -7.04
C GLU A 268 15.18 26.57 -7.14
N VAL A 269 13.86 26.85 -7.10
CA VAL A 269 12.82 25.84 -7.32
C VAL A 269 12.96 25.22 -8.71
N ARG A 270 13.11 26.05 -9.75
CA ARG A 270 13.33 25.59 -11.13
C ARG A 270 14.60 24.77 -11.33
N ILE A 271 15.60 24.95 -10.49
CA ILE A 271 16.82 24.12 -10.49
C ILE A 271 16.62 22.82 -9.70
N ALA A 272 16.03 22.90 -8.53
CA ALA A 272 15.98 21.81 -7.57
C ALA A 272 14.91 20.74 -7.89
N VAL A 273 13.68 21.17 -8.24
CA VAL A 273 12.56 20.24 -8.46
C VAL A 273 12.80 19.32 -9.63
N PRO A 274 13.30 19.76 -10.81
CA PRO A 274 13.63 18.83 -11.89
C PRO A 274 14.74 17.84 -11.55
N LYS A 275 15.71 18.24 -10.74
CA LYS A 275 16.81 17.37 -10.29
C LYS A 275 16.36 16.34 -9.25
N PHE A 276 15.36 16.67 -8.47
CA PHE A 276 14.83 15.79 -7.41
C PHE A 276 13.32 15.99 -7.23
N PRO A 277 12.47 15.52 -8.17
CA PRO A 277 11.02 15.71 -8.11
C PRO A 277 10.39 15.14 -6.83
N ALA A 278 10.99 14.09 -6.26
CA ALA A 278 10.54 13.48 -5.02
C ALA A 278 10.55 14.43 -3.80
N VAL A 279 11.14 15.62 -3.91
CA VAL A 279 11.08 16.66 -2.87
C VAL A 279 9.64 17.13 -2.63
N LEU A 280 8.79 17.16 -3.66
CA LEU A 280 7.36 17.49 -3.56
C LEU A 280 6.58 16.54 -2.66
N ARG A 281 7.06 15.31 -2.46
CA ARG A 281 6.42 14.29 -1.62
C ARG A 281 6.93 14.24 -0.19
N ARG A 282 7.92 15.07 0.16
CA ARG A 282 8.45 15.10 1.53
C ARG A 282 7.49 15.81 2.47
N SER A 283 7.42 15.31 3.71
CA SER A 283 6.62 15.98 4.75
C SER A 283 7.25 17.32 5.12
N LYS A 284 6.40 18.26 5.52
CA LYS A 284 6.81 19.59 5.97
C LYS A 284 7.83 19.50 7.12
N ASP A 285 7.54 18.69 8.13
CA ASP A 285 8.36 18.57 9.33
C ASP A 285 9.76 18.03 9.01
N MET A 286 9.83 16.98 8.15
CA MET A 286 11.12 16.44 7.72
C MET A 286 11.94 17.44 6.91
N LEU A 287 11.31 18.24 6.06
CA LEU A 287 12.00 19.30 5.32
C LEU A 287 12.49 20.38 6.28
N GLN A 288 11.68 20.78 7.24
CA GLN A 288 12.03 21.79 8.23
C GLN A 288 13.22 21.36 9.10
N LEU A 289 13.17 20.15 9.67
CA LEU A 289 14.28 19.61 10.46
C LEU A 289 15.59 19.54 9.67
N LYS A 290 15.52 19.09 8.41
CA LYS A 290 16.73 18.99 7.57
C LYS A 290 17.25 20.35 7.16
N SER A 291 16.37 21.27 6.77
CA SER A 291 16.78 22.63 6.38
C SER A 291 17.43 23.38 7.55
N GLU A 292 16.83 23.29 8.71
CA GLU A 292 17.39 23.89 9.93
C GLU A 292 18.78 23.35 10.25
N PHE A 293 18.97 22.03 10.19
CA PHE A 293 20.29 21.43 10.39
C PHE A 293 21.29 21.86 9.33
N LEU A 294 20.91 21.84 8.04
CA LEU A 294 21.80 22.20 6.93
C LEU A 294 22.17 23.69 6.95
N PHE A 295 21.27 24.57 7.37
CA PHE A 295 21.54 26.01 7.46
C PHE A 295 22.33 26.35 8.73
N SER A 296 21.87 25.90 9.90
CA SER A 296 22.42 26.39 11.17
C SER A 296 23.66 25.63 11.65
N LYS A 297 23.76 24.31 11.37
CA LYS A 297 24.89 23.49 11.82
C LYS A 297 25.96 23.32 10.73
N VAL A 298 25.53 23.00 9.50
CA VAL A 298 26.46 22.79 8.41
C VAL A 298 26.88 24.11 7.74
N GLY A 299 26.04 25.15 7.82
CA GLY A 299 26.30 26.47 7.25
C GLY A 299 26.10 26.52 5.73
N LEU A 300 25.22 25.67 5.16
CA LEU A 300 24.96 25.68 3.74
C LEU A 300 23.97 26.79 3.36
N GLU A 301 24.27 27.48 2.28
CA GLU A 301 23.35 28.44 1.66
C GLU A 301 22.20 27.73 0.92
N PRO A 302 21.01 28.34 0.84
CA PRO A 302 19.86 27.79 0.11
C PRO A 302 20.16 27.37 -1.32
N VAL A 303 20.93 28.18 -2.06
CA VAL A 303 21.34 27.92 -3.44
C VAL A 303 22.16 26.63 -3.59
N ARG A 304 23.03 26.33 -2.62
CA ARG A 304 23.82 25.10 -2.64
C ARG A 304 22.94 23.86 -2.48
N ILE A 305 21.91 23.94 -1.64
CA ILE A 305 20.94 22.85 -1.48
C ILE A 305 20.09 22.71 -2.74
N ALA A 306 19.69 23.81 -3.38
CA ALA A 306 18.95 23.79 -4.64
C ALA A 306 19.73 23.11 -5.78
N HIS A 307 21.02 23.33 -5.85
CA HIS A 307 21.89 22.65 -6.84
C HIS A 307 22.11 21.16 -6.56
N ARG A 308 21.96 20.71 -5.29
CA ARG A 308 22.21 19.35 -4.81
C ARG A 308 21.05 18.80 -3.96
N PRO A 309 19.80 18.86 -4.45
CA PRO A 309 18.59 18.62 -3.65
C PRO A 309 18.45 17.16 -3.15
N VAL A 310 19.22 16.24 -3.71
CA VAL A 310 19.25 14.84 -3.27
C VAL A 310 19.65 14.70 -1.79
N MET A 311 20.35 15.69 -1.21
CA MET A 311 20.66 15.72 0.24
C MET A 311 19.39 15.65 1.09
N LEU A 312 18.30 16.23 0.63
CA LEU A 312 16.99 16.20 1.30
C LEU A 312 16.37 14.79 1.34
N SER A 313 16.89 13.84 0.55
CA SER A 313 16.48 12.44 0.59
C SER A 313 17.17 11.63 1.69
N LEU A 314 18.35 12.06 2.14
CA LEU A 314 19.17 11.32 3.07
C LEU A 314 18.60 11.37 4.49
N SER A 315 18.84 10.32 5.28
CA SER A 315 18.43 10.29 6.68
C SER A 315 19.17 11.37 7.49
N LEU A 316 18.43 12.15 8.25
CA LEU A 316 19.04 13.17 9.12
C LEU A 316 19.89 12.51 10.21
N GLU A 317 19.28 11.61 10.97
CA GLU A 317 19.93 10.97 12.11
C GLU A 317 20.92 9.87 11.69
N GLY A 318 20.58 9.05 10.71
CA GLY A 318 21.41 7.93 10.26
C GLY A 318 22.53 8.30 9.27
N ARG A 319 22.55 9.55 8.74
CA ARG A 319 23.57 9.92 7.73
C ARG A 319 24.05 11.35 7.81
N LEU A 320 23.15 12.34 7.76
CA LEU A 320 23.60 13.73 7.71
C LEU A 320 24.33 14.14 8.99
N ARG A 321 23.73 13.95 10.16
CA ARG A 321 24.34 14.27 11.45
C ARG A 321 25.62 13.48 11.72
N PRO A 322 25.66 12.14 11.64
CA PRO A 322 26.87 11.39 11.92
C PRO A 322 28.05 11.79 11.04
N ARG A 323 27.80 11.96 9.74
CA ARG A 323 28.87 12.37 8.81
C ARG A 323 29.32 13.82 8.98
N TYR A 324 28.42 14.68 9.46
CA TYR A 324 28.80 16.04 9.87
C TYR A 324 29.73 16.01 11.08
N HIS A 325 29.44 15.19 12.08
CA HIS A 325 30.30 15.06 13.27
C HIS A 325 31.69 14.53 12.88
N VAL A 326 31.77 13.50 12.05
CA VAL A 326 33.05 13.01 11.53
C VAL A 326 33.80 14.11 10.77
N MET A 327 33.12 14.83 9.87
CA MET A 327 33.76 15.93 9.13
C MET A 327 34.33 16.98 10.08
N ARG A 328 33.54 17.38 11.06
CA ARG A 328 33.95 18.40 12.04
C ARG A 328 35.13 17.91 12.89
N PHE A 329 35.05 16.67 13.41
CA PHE A 329 36.15 16.04 14.15
C PHE A 329 37.46 16.02 13.34
N LEU A 330 37.41 15.57 12.10
CA LEU A 330 38.59 15.52 11.23
C LEU A 330 39.18 16.91 10.95
N LYS A 331 38.33 17.92 10.78
CA LYS A 331 38.77 19.32 10.59
C LYS A 331 39.45 19.88 11.87
N GLU A 332 38.82 19.73 13.02
CA GLU A 332 39.31 20.25 14.30
C GLU A 332 40.64 19.60 14.73
N ASN A 333 40.86 18.35 14.32
CA ASN A 333 42.12 17.63 14.64
C ASN A 333 43.15 17.72 13.48
N GLY A 334 42.91 18.54 12.47
CA GLY A 334 43.87 18.69 11.37
C GLY A 334 44.06 17.44 10.51
N LEU A 335 43.14 16.49 10.56
CA LEU A 335 43.21 15.20 9.85
C LEU A 335 42.63 15.25 8.43
N THR A 336 42.09 16.38 8.01
CA THR A 336 41.58 16.59 6.67
C THR A 336 41.74 18.05 6.24
N ASN A 337 41.78 18.29 4.92
CA ASN A 337 41.83 19.65 4.36
C ASN A 337 40.53 20.40 4.68
N HIS A 338 40.63 21.68 5.03
CA HIS A 338 39.49 22.54 5.39
C HIS A 338 38.46 22.73 4.26
N ASP A 339 38.85 22.60 3.00
CA ASP A 339 38.01 22.86 1.80
C ASP A 339 37.15 21.66 1.37
N ARG A 340 37.13 20.54 2.13
CA ARG A 340 36.37 19.36 1.73
C ARG A 340 34.87 19.64 1.82
N ASP A 341 34.21 19.48 0.67
CA ASP A 341 32.75 19.71 0.53
C ASP A 341 31.94 18.65 1.28
N TYR A 342 31.06 19.11 2.17
CA TYR A 342 30.16 18.25 2.95
C TYR A 342 29.29 17.33 2.07
N TYR A 343 28.82 17.83 0.93
CA TYR A 343 28.03 17.04 -0.01
C TYR A 343 28.75 15.77 -0.45
N SER A 344 30.02 15.88 -0.79
CA SER A 344 30.82 14.73 -1.23
C SER A 344 30.93 13.63 -0.19
N MET A 345 30.86 13.98 1.10
CA MET A 345 30.89 13.04 2.21
C MET A 345 29.53 12.35 2.45
N VAL A 346 28.41 13.10 2.27
CA VAL A 346 27.09 12.55 2.61
C VAL A 346 26.47 11.72 1.51
N VAL A 347 26.87 11.88 0.25
CA VAL A 347 26.27 11.14 -0.88
C VAL A 347 26.88 9.77 -1.12
N VAL A 348 28.12 9.53 -0.72
CA VAL A 348 28.80 8.24 -0.94
C VAL A 348 28.14 7.11 -0.14
N SER A 349 28.30 5.88 -0.60
CA SER A 349 27.80 4.71 0.13
C SER A 349 28.48 4.58 1.51
N GLU A 350 27.87 3.79 2.39
CA GLU A 350 28.41 3.59 3.74
C GLU A 350 29.82 3.00 3.68
N LYS A 351 30.01 1.96 2.89
CA LYS A 351 31.31 1.33 2.69
C LYS A 351 32.38 2.34 2.26
N VAL A 352 32.08 3.13 1.24
CA VAL A 352 33.01 4.16 0.73
C VAL A 352 33.28 5.27 1.75
N PHE A 353 32.28 5.62 2.56
CA PHE A 353 32.45 6.59 3.62
C PHE A 353 33.45 6.10 4.67
N VAL A 354 33.23 4.89 5.18
CA VAL A 354 34.12 4.29 6.18
C VAL A 354 35.55 4.14 5.63
N GLU A 355 35.70 3.62 4.41
CA GLU A 355 37.00 3.43 3.75
C GLU A 355 37.76 4.75 3.53
N LYS A 356 37.07 5.84 3.19
CA LYS A 356 37.71 7.11 2.82
C LYS A 356 37.89 8.10 3.98
N PHE A 357 37.02 8.04 5.00
CA PHE A 357 36.96 9.08 6.03
C PHE A 357 37.16 8.55 7.46
N ILE A 358 37.12 7.24 7.68
CA ILE A 358 37.33 6.64 9.00
C ILE A 358 38.59 5.79 9.00
N CYS A 359 38.69 4.82 8.08
CA CYS A 359 39.82 3.88 8.04
C CYS A 359 41.20 4.54 7.96
N PRO A 360 41.42 5.61 7.19
CA PRO A 360 42.74 6.25 7.12
C PRO A 360 43.21 6.87 8.43
N HIS A 361 42.28 7.16 9.35
CA HIS A 361 42.55 7.84 10.62
C HIS A 361 42.55 6.93 11.82
N LYS A 362 42.53 5.58 11.65
CA LYS A 362 42.47 4.60 12.74
C LYS A 362 43.59 4.74 13.77
N GLN A 363 44.79 5.10 13.33
CA GLN A 363 45.94 5.28 14.24
C GLN A 363 45.86 6.60 15.03
N ALA A 364 45.44 7.70 14.35
CA ALA A 364 45.33 9.02 14.97
C ALA A 364 44.03 9.18 15.78
N ALA A 365 42.98 8.44 15.47
CA ALA A 365 41.64 8.51 16.09
C ALA A 365 41.04 7.11 16.24
N PRO A 366 41.52 6.24 17.18
CA PRO A 366 41.07 4.86 17.31
C PRO A 366 39.58 4.72 17.57
N HIS A 367 38.96 5.65 18.31
CA HIS A 367 37.56 5.61 18.70
C HIS A 367 36.60 6.15 17.63
N LEU A 368 37.11 6.75 16.53
CA LEU A 368 36.28 7.43 15.55
C LEU A 368 35.24 6.50 14.89
N ALA A 369 35.59 5.21 14.69
CA ALA A 369 34.70 4.23 14.09
C ALA A 369 33.52 3.86 15.01
N GLU A 370 33.81 3.69 16.31
CA GLU A 370 32.81 3.36 17.34
C GLU A 370 31.88 4.56 17.56
N ASP A 371 32.43 5.74 17.65
CA ASP A 371 31.70 7.01 17.82
C ASP A 371 30.77 7.27 16.63
N TYR A 372 31.26 7.01 15.41
CA TYR A 372 30.43 7.12 14.21
C TYR A 372 29.27 6.11 14.21
N ALA A 373 29.55 4.85 14.58
CA ALA A 373 28.51 3.82 14.68
C ALA A 373 27.44 4.19 15.72
N ALA A 374 27.88 4.66 16.90
CA ALA A 374 26.98 5.14 17.95
C ALA A 374 26.12 6.34 17.47
N ALA A 375 26.75 7.30 16.78
CA ALA A 375 26.03 8.45 16.21
C ALA A 375 24.97 8.04 15.18
N CYS A 376 25.21 6.99 14.39
CA CYS A 376 24.22 6.46 13.44
C CYS A 376 22.99 5.83 14.12
N THR A 377 23.10 5.44 15.38
CA THR A 377 21.98 4.93 16.22
C THR A 377 21.29 6.02 17.04
N GLY A 378 21.69 7.29 16.88
CA GLY A 378 21.12 8.43 17.59
C GLY A 378 21.79 8.75 18.94
N GLN A 379 22.85 8.04 19.30
CA GLN A 379 23.68 8.40 20.45
C GLN A 379 24.63 9.55 20.07
N VAL A 380 24.94 10.42 21.05
CA VAL A 380 25.93 11.49 20.84
C VAL A 380 27.18 11.11 21.63
N PRO A 381 28.21 10.55 21.00
CA PRO A 381 29.48 10.21 21.66
C PRO A 381 30.14 11.43 22.30
N ALA A 382 30.88 11.19 23.35
CA ALA A 382 31.57 12.28 24.10
C ALA A 382 32.58 13.05 23.22
N THR A 383 33.24 12.35 22.31
CA THR A 383 34.18 12.91 21.30
C THR A 383 33.51 13.81 20.27
N PHE A 384 32.21 13.70 20.07
CA PHE A 384 31.42 14.57 19.17
C PHE A 384 30.72 15.70 19.96
N ARG A 385 30.92 15.82 21.25
CA ARG A 385 30.44 16.96 22.04
C ARG A 385 31.37 18.14 21.78
N PHE A 386 31.04 18.92 20.79
CA PHE A 386 31.69 20.19 20.53
C PHE A 386 31.06 21.26 21.45
N THR A 387 31.85 21.88 22.27
CA THR A 387 31.50 23.03 23.13
C THR A 387 31.24 24.26 22.27
#